data_ed3971deb43d40dfcdbe074019ecf9ea
#
_entry.id   ed3971deb43d40dfcdbe074019ecf9ea
#
_cell.length_a   1.000
_cell.length_b   1.000
_cell.length_c   1.000
_cell.angle_alpha   90.00
_cell.angle_beta   90.00
_cell.angle_gamma   90.00
#
_symmetry.space_group_name_H-M   'P 1'
#
loop_
_entity.id
_entity.type
_entity.pdbx_description
1 polymer ?
#
loop_
_entity_poly.entity_id
_entity_poly.type
_entity_poly.pdbx_seq_one_letter_code
_entity_poly.pdbx_strand_id
1 'polypeptide(L)'
;MNEKLRARSGGKCELCGNETEVVVYNVPPDNHPNNEVVICKSLLAQIEGQEPVNPDEWRFLPDAMWSEVPAVQVLAWRMLNRLKDESWAADALDILYLDEETLAWAEAVAAPEEPGEAVVHKDAFGNVLQNGDSVVLIKTLDVKGSSISAKLGTVVRNIRLVEDNPEQIEGRVEGQLIVILTKYLRKQG
;
A
#
# COMPACT_ATOMS: atom_id res chain seq x y z
N MET A 1 -21.91 -1.41 -17.91
CA MET A 1 -22.84 -1.54 -16.75
C MET A 1 -24.12 -2.18 -17.25
N ASN A 2 -24.48 -3.33 -16.69
CA ASN A 2 -25.70 -4.05 -17.09
C ASN A 2 -26.96 -3.38 -16.47
N GLU A 3 -28.14 -3.74 -16.97
CA GLU A 3 -29.40 -3.11 -16.56
C GLU A 3 -29.72 -3.34 -15.07
N LYS A 4 -29.37 -4.52 -14.52
CA LYS A 4 -29.57 -4.85 -13.10
C LYS A 4 -28.72 -3.93 -12.19
N LEU A 5 -27.45 -3.75 -12.54
CA LEU A 5 -26.56 -2.87 -11.78
C LEU A 5 -27.02 -1.41 -11.83
N ARG A 6 -27.46 -0.98 -13.02
CA ARG A 6 -27.98 0.37 -13.18
C ARG A 6 -29.26 0.60 -12.38
N ALA A 7 -30.17 -0.37 -12.34
CA ALA A 7 -31.38 -0.31 -11.55
C ALA A 7 -31.08 -0.29 -10.04
N ARG A 8 -30.09 -1.08 -9.59
CA ARG A 8 -29.69 -1.18 -8.18
C ARG A 8 -28.96 0.08 -7.69
N SER A 9 -27.97 0.55 -8.46
CA SER A 9 -27.13 1.70 -8.06
C SER A 9 -27.77 3.05 -8.40
N GLY A 10 -28.80 3.10 -9.25
CA GLY A 10 -29.33 4.34 -9.80
C GLY A 10 -28.32 5.12 -10.66
N GLY A 11 -27.24 4.46 -11.10
CA GLY A 11 -26.13 5.11 -11.82
C GLY A 11 -25.14 5.84 -10.92
N LYS A 12 -25.21 5.61 -9.62
CA LYS A 12 -24.35 6.22 -8.59
C LYS A 12 -23.34 5.21 -8.04
N CYS A 13 -22.30 5.72 -7.44
CA CYS A 13 -21.38 4.91 -6.64
C CYS A 13 -22.11 4.29 -5.45
N GLU A 14 -22.06 2.98 -5.32
CA GLU A 14 -22.75 2.25 -4.24
C GLU A 14 -22.07 2.40 -2.88
N LEU A 15 -20.85 2.94 -2.85
CA LEU A 15 -20.12 3.27 -1.62
C LEU A 15 -20.42 4.69 -1.13
N CYS A 16 -20.13 5.71 -1.95
CA CYS A 16 -20.22 7.11 -1.53
C CYS A 16 -21.44 7.87 -2.07
N GLY A 17 -22.26 7.27 -2.94
CA GLY A 17 -23.43 7.90 -3.54
C GLY A 17 -23.16 8.93 -4.64
N ASN A 18 -21.92 9.18 -5.01
CA ASN A 18 -21.54 10.11 -6.07
C ASN A 18 -21.89 9.55 -7.46
N GLU A 19 -22.22 10.45 -8.39
CA GLU A 19 -22.58 10.12 -9.78
C GLU A 19 -21.42 10.30 -10.76
N THR A 20 -20.28 10.84 -10.29
CA THR A 20 -19.18 11.25 -11.15
C THR A 20 -18.25 10.07 -11.42
N GLU A 21 -17.97 9.81 -12.73
CA GLU A 21 -17.00 8.83 -13.20
C GLU A 21 -17.10 7.45 -12.53
N VAL A 22 -18.31 6.88 -12.50
CA VAL A 22 -18.53 5.55 -11.95
C VAL A 22 -18.20 4.45 -12.96
N VAL A 23 -17.63 3.37 -12.45
CA VAL A 23 -17.29 2.15 -13.20
C VAL A 23 -17.84 0.92 -12.49
N VAL A 24 -17.92 -0.19 -13.20
CA VAL A 24 -18.25 -1.49 -12.60
C VAL A 24 -16.94 -2.14 -12.15
N TYR A 25 -16.90 -2.55 -10.91
CA TYR A 25 -15.80 -3.29 -10.32
C TYR A 25 -16.26 -4.66 -9.85
N ASN A 26 -15.48 -5.69 -10.16
CA ASN A 26 -15.69 -7.04 -9.67
C ASN A 26 -14.87 -7.23 -8.40
N VAL A 27 -15.54 -7.37 -7.28
CA VAL A 27 -14.88 -7.56 -5.98
C VAL A 27 -14.27 -8.96 -5.90
N PRO A 28 -12.95 -9.08 -5.84
CA PRO A 28 -12.30 -10.39 -5.81
C PRO A 28 -12.52 -11.14 -4.48
N PRO A 29 -12.43 -12.49 -4.51
CA PRO A 29 -12.27 -13.34 -5.67
C PRO A 29 -13.53 -13.43 -6.53
N ASP A 30 -13.34 -13.60 -7.86
CA ASP A 30 -14.42 -13.53 -8.87
C ASP A 30 -15.45 -14.67 -8.81
N ASN A 31 -15.26 -15.62 -7.92
CA ASN A 31 -16.14 -16.80 -7.78
C ASN A 31 -17.41 -16.53 -6.97
N HIS A 32 -17.58 -15.34 -6.41
CA HIS A 32 -18.79 -14.98 -5.68
C HIS A 32 -19.91 -14.51 -6.62
N PRO A 33 -21.14 -15.02 -6.48
CA PRO A 33 -22.28 -14.48 -7.21
C PRO A 33 -22.56 -13.03 -6.73
N ASN A 34 -22.89 -12.15 -7.67
CA ASN A 34 -23.16 -10.72 -7.40
C ASN A 34 -21.96 -9.94 -6.83
N ASN A 35 -20.76 -10.27 -7.28
CA ASN A 35 -19.51 -9.57 -6.90
C ASN A 35 -19.33 -8.19 -7.56
N GLU A 36 -20.23 -7.81 -8.47
CA GLU A 36 -20.17 -6.53 -9.16
C GLU A 36 -20.68 -5.38 -8.30
N VAL A 37 -19.91 -4.28 -8.23
CA VAL A 37 -20.26 -3.03 -7.56
C VAL A 37 -20.04 -1.85 -8.50
N VAL A 38 -20.91 -0.86 -8.45
CA VAL A 38 -20.71 0.42 -9.14
C VAL A 38 -19.93 1.37 -8.21
N ILE A 39 -18.77 1.79 -8.64
CA ILE A 39 -17.84 2.57 -7.79
C ILE A 39 -17.23 3.75 -8.57
N CYS A 40 -16.88 4.85 -7.86
CA CYS A 40 -16.11 5.95 -8.44
C CYS A 40 -14.70 5.49 -8.81
N LYS A 41 -14.16 5.98 -9.92
CA LYS A 41 -12.78 5.67 -10.34
C LYS A 41 -11.74 6.07 -9.30
N SER A 42 -11.92 7.23 -8.64
CA SER A 42 -11.01 7.70 -7.59
C SER A 42 -10.92 6.73 -6.41
N LEU A 43 -12.08 6.24 -5.94
CA LEU A 43 -12.11 5.24 -4.87
C LEU A 43 -11.53 3.90 -5.32
N LEU A 44 -11.78 3.50 -6.57
CA LEU A 44 -11.23 2.28 -7.13
C LEU A 44 -9.70 2.32 -7.19
N ALA A 45 -9.11 3.44 -7.62
CA ALA A 45 -7.66 3.63 -7.64
C ALA A 45 -7.02 3.44 -6.26
N GLN A 46 -7.68 3.92 -5.21
CA GLN A 46 -7.25 3.72 -3.82
C GLN A 46 -7.45 2.27 -3.35
N ILE A 47 -8.55 1.61 -3.74
CA ILE A 47 -8.79 0.19 -3.41
C ILE A 47 -7.72 -0.70 -4.03
N GLU A 48 -7.37 -0.45 -5.29
CA GLU A 48 -6.36 -1.22 -6.04
C GLU A 48 -4.91 -0.84 -5.70
N GLY A 49 -4.69 0.14 -4.81
CA GLY A 49 -3.37 0.60 -4.42
C GLY A 49 -2.65 1.41 -5.52
N GLN A 50 -3.36 1.93 -6.50
CA GLN A 50 -2.80 2.81 -7.54
C GLN A 50 -2.58 4.23 -7.01
N GLU A 51 -3.37 4.62 -6.01
CA GLU A 51 -3.27 5.87 -5.28
C GLU A 51 -3.26 5.60 -3.77
N PRO A 52 -2.56 6.42 -2.98
CA PRO A 52 -2.58 6.29 -1.52
C PRO A 52 -4.00 6.53 -0.99
N VAL A 53 -4.38 5.79 0.05
CA VAL A 53 -5.68 5.96 0.68
C VAL A 53 -5.72 7.28 1.44
N ASN A 54 -6.70 8.13 1.11
CA ASN A 54 -6.97 9.36 1.83
C ASN A 54 -8.10 9.13 2.85
N PRO A 55 -7.83 9.05 4.17
CA PRO A 55 -8.84 8.73 5.18
C PRO A 55 -10.06 9.64 5.16
N ASP A 56 -9.88 10.91 4.81
CA ASP A 56 -10.98 11.90 4.78
C ASP A 56 -11.99 11.61 3.66
N GLU A 57 -11.58 10.98 2.58
CA GLU A 57 -12.46 10.59 1.48
C GLU A 57 -13.31 9.34 1.81
N TRP A 58 -12.97 8.60 2.86
CA TRP A 58 -13.60 7.35 3.26
C TRP A 58 -14.53 7.48 4.48
N ARG A 59 -14.81 8.69 4.94
CA ARG A 59 -15.66 8.97 6.11
C ARG A 59 -17.11 8.50 5.98
N PHE A 60 -17.53 8.09 4.79
CA PHE A 60 -18.85 7.49 4.52
C PHE A 60 -18.91 6.00 4.86
N LEU A 61 -17.78 5.32 5.10
CA LEU A 61 -17.74 3.87 5.36
C LEU A 61 -18.64 3.39 6.50
N PRO A 62 -18.78 4.10 7.63
CA PRO A 62 -19.70 3.71 8.69
C PRO A 62 -21.17 3.61 8.26
N ASP A 63 -21.56 4.35 7.20
CA ASP A 63 -22.89 4.23 6.61
C ASP A 63 -22.93 3.12 5.53
N ALA A 64 -21.91 3.04 4.68
CA ALA A 64 -21.81 2.06 3.61
C ALA A 64 -21.70 0.60 4.11
N MET A 65 -21.15 0.37 5.29
CA MET A 65 -21.00 -0.97 5.88
C MET A 65 -22.32 -1.67 6.16
N TRP A 66 -23.43 -0.92 6.24
CA TRP A 66 -24.80 -1.44 6.45
C TRP A 66 -25.56 -1.68 5.14
N SER A 67 -24.88 -1.63 3.99
CA SER A 67 -25.50 -1.90 2.69
C SER A 67 -26.11 -3.30 2.64
N GLU A 68 -27.25 -3.43 1.96
CA GLU A 68 -27.85 -4.74 1.68
C GLU A 68 -27.09 -5.54 0.59
N VAL A 69 -26.09 -4.93 -0.04
CA VAL A 69 -25.27 -5.55 -1.09
C VAL A 69 -24.00 -6.13 -0.48
N PRO A 70 -23.84 -7.47 -0.42
CA PRO A 70 -22.68 -8.11 0.22
C PRO A 70 -21.34 -7.62 -0.33
N ALA A 71 -21.25 -7.39 -1.64
CA ALA A 71 -20.03 -6.87 -2.27
C ALA A 71 -19.64 -5.47 -1.75
N VAL A 72 -20.62 -4.61 -1.42
CA VAL A 72 -20.38 -3.29 -0.80
C VAL A 72 -19.90 -3.46 0.64
N GLN A 73 -20.51 -4.38 1.39
CA GLN A 73 -20.09 -4.70 2.76
C GLN A 73 -18.65 -5.23 2.81
N VAL A 74 -18.28 -6.10 1.86
CA VAL A 74 -16.91 -6.63 1.73
C VAL A 74 -15.91 -5.51 1.48
N LEU A 75 -16.21 -4.59 0.56
CA LEU A 75 -15.34 -3.44 0.30
C LEU A 75 -15.24 -2.50 1.50
N ALA A 76 -16.37 -2.22 2.17
CA ALA A 76 -16.39 -1.41 3.38
C ALA A 76 -15.52 -2.03 4.47
N TRP A 77 -15.66 -3.32 4.73
CA TRP A 77 -14.84 -4.05 5.71
C TRP A 77 -13.35 -3.98 5.39
N ARG A 78 -12.97 -4.24 4.11
CA ARG A 78 -11.56 -4.18 3.68
C ARG A 78 -10.96 -2.79 3.86
N MET A 79 -11.70 -1.75 3.48
CA MET A 79 -11.22 -0.39 3.61
C MET A 79 -11.16 0.08 5.07
N LEU A 80 -12.13 -0.30 5.91
CA LEU A 80 -12.07 -0.04 7.35
C LEU A 80 -10.86 -0.71 8.01
N ASN A 81 -10.51 -1.94 7.61
CA ASN A 81 -9.29 -2.61 8.09
C ASN A 81 -8.00 -1.92 7.64
N ARG A 82 -7.96 -1.36 6.43
CA ARG A 82 -6.83 -0.56 5.98
C ARG A 82 -6.69 0.76 6.74
N LEU A 83 -7.80 1.30 7.20
CA LEU A 83 -7.89 2.57 7.93
C LEU A 83 -8.02 2.39 9.45
N LYS A 84 -7.74 1.21 9.98
CA LYS A 84 -7.90 0.88 11.41
C LYS A 84 -7.12 1.77 12.38
N ASP A 85 -6.09 2.47 11.90
CA ASP A 85 -5.32 3.45 12.67
C ASP A 85 -6.09 4.77 12.89
N GLU A 86 -7.14 5.00 12.10
CA GLU A 86 -8.11 6.07 12.29
C GLU A 86 -9.16 5.65 13.33
N SER A 87 -9.35 6.45 14.37
CA SER A 87 -10.28 6.13 15.48
C SER A 87 -11.70 5.83 15.00
N TRP A 88 -12.21 6.62 14.05
CA TRP A 88 -13.55 6.42 13.49
C TRP A 88 -13.71 5.11 12.73
N ALA A 89 -12.64 4.63 12.07
CA ALA A 89 -12.65 3.36 11.34
C ALA A 89 -12.55 2.17 12.30
N ALA A 90 -11.74 2.29 13.36
CA ALA A 90 -11.66 1.30 14.43
C ALA A 90 -13.03 1.16 15.14
N ASP A 91 -13.66 2.27 15.50
CA ASP A 91 -15.00 2.27 16.12
C ASP A 91 -16.04 1.61 15.20
N ALA A 92 -15.97 1.86 13.88
CA ALA A 92 -16.86 1.24 12.92
C ALA A 92 -16.63 -0.28 12.81
N LEU A 93 -15.38 -0.74 12.83
CA LEU A 93 -15.03 -2.17 12.82
C LEU A 93 -15.55 -2.90 14.06
N ASP A 94 -15.51 -2.27 15.22
CA ASP A 94 -15.96 -2.86 16.49
C ASP A 94 -17.47 -3.16 16.50
N ILE A 95 -18.25 -2.40 15.73
CA ILE A 95 -19.71 -2.58 15.63
C ILE A 95 -20.16 -3.29 14.36
N LEU A 96 -19.26 -3.45 13.38
CA LEU A 96 -19.57 -4.10 12.11
C LEU A 96 -19.78 -5.60 12.30
N TYR A 97 -20.95 -6.07 11.92
CA TYR A 97 -21.26 -7.48 11.88
C TYR A 97 -21.47 -7.94 10.43
N LEU A 98 -20.71 -8.92 10.02
CA LEU A 98 -20.88 -9.63 8.74
C LEU A 98 -21.29 -11.07 9.03
N ASP A 99 -22.13 -11.64 8.16
CA ASP A 99 -22.37 -13.08 8.19
C ASP A 99 -21.10 -13.85 7.80
N GLU A 100 -21.06 -15.13 8.14
CA GLU A 100 -19.87 -15.98 7.97
C GLU A 100 -19.38 -16.06 6.52
N GLU A 101 -20.31 -16.11 5.55
CA GLU A 101 -19.99 -16.18 4.12
C GLU A 101 -19.38 -14.86 3.63
N THR A 102 -20.00 -13.75 4.00
CA THR A 102 -19.53 -12.40 3.62
C THR A 102 -18.18 -12.07 4.29
N LEU A 103 -17.99 -12.48 5.54
CA LEU A 103 -16.72 -12.31 6.25
C LEU A 103 -15.60 -13.14 5.60
N ALA A 104 -15.86 -14.42 5.31
CA ALA A 104 -14.89 -15.27 4.62
C ALA A 104 -14.50 -14.71 3.25
N TRP A 105 -15.45 -14.10 2.54
CA TRP A 105 -15.17 -13.39 1.29
C TRP A 105 -14.32 -12.14 1.51
N ALA A 106 -14.62 -11.36 2.54
CA ALA A 106 -13.85 -10.16 2.86
C ALA A 106 -12.39 -10.48 3.19
N GLU A 107 -12.14 -11.58 3.90
CA GLU A 107 -10.81 -12.05 4.30
C GLU A 107 -10.05 -12.81 3.19
N ALA A 108 -10.73 -13.26 2.13
CA ALA A 108 -10.14 -14.11 1.10
C ALA A 108 -9.07 -13.42 0.24
N VAL A 109 -8.95 -12.09 0.30
CA VAL A 109 -7.97 -11.31 -0.45
C VAL A 109 -7.19 -10.46 0.53
N ALA A 110 -5.87 -10.63 0.54
CA ALA A 110 -4.97 -9.71 1.25
C ALA A 110 -5.19 -8.27 0.73
N ALA A 111 -5.15 -7.30 1.63
CA ALA A 111 -5.13 -5.90 1.21
C ALA A 111 -3.99 -5.72 0.18
N PRO A 112 -4.21 -4.99 -0.93
CA PRO A 112 -3.09 -4.58 -1.76
C PRO A 112 -2.11 -3.89 -0.85
N GLU A 113 -0.83 -4.23 -1.01
CA GLU A 113 0.21 -3.44 -0.36
C GLU A 113 -0.06 -1.99 -0.75
N GLU A 114 -0.31 -1.13 0.25
CA GLU A 114 -0.35 0.30 -0.02
C GLU A 114 0.88 0.59 -0.90
N PRO A 115 0.80 1.45 -1.92
CA PRO A 115 1.99 2.08 -2.44
C PRO A 115 2.59 2.76 -1.21
N GLY A 116 3.43 1.99 -0.51
CA GLY A 116 3.91 2.34 0.80
C GLY A 116 4.41 3.75 0.67
N GLU A 117 4.27 4.58 1.68
CA GLU A 117 5.19 5.71 1.82
C GLU A 117 6.52 5.16 1.33
N ALA A 118 6.89 5.53 0.12
CA ALA A 118 8.01 4.90 -0.57
C ALA A 118 9.12 4.97 0.45
N VAL A 119 9.53 3.81 0.99
CA VAL A 119 10.46 3.74 2.10
C VAL A 119 11.64 4.57 1.69
N VAL A 120 11.65 5.84 2.10
CA VAL A 120 12.54 6.85 1.56
C VAL A 120 13.86 6.64 2.27
N HIS A 121 14.73 5.91 1.59
CA HIS A 121 16.11 5.77 2.04
C HIS A 121 16.79 7.13 1.91
N LYS A 122 17.33 7.62 3.00
CA LYS A 122 18.09 8.88 3.04
C LYS A 122 19.51 8.60 3.50
N ASP A 123 20.46 9.28 2.87
CA ASP A 123 21.84 9.25 3.32
C ASP A 123 22.03 9.97 4.69
N ALA A 124 23.24 9.98 5.20
CA ALA A 124 23.56 10.65 6.48
C ALA A 124 23.25 12.16 6.48
N PHE A 125 23.07 12.78 5.32
CA PHE A 125 22.81 14.21 5.13
C PHE A 125 21.35 14.51 4.74
N GLY A 126 20.49 13.50 4.66
CA GLY A 126 19.08 13.66 4.32
C GLY A 126 18.76 13.64 2.82
N ASN A 127 19.73 13.33 1.93
CA ASN A 127 19.49 13.19 0.51
C ASN A 127 18.80 11.86 0.22
N VAL A 128 17.76 11.90 -0.61
CA VAL A 128 17.02 10.70 -1.03
C VAL A 128 17.88 9.81 -1.92
N LEU A 129 17.96 8.54 -1.55
CA LEU A 129 18.64 7.50 -2.31
C LEU A 129 17.66 6.76 -3.21
N GLN A 130 18.12 6.36 -4.38
CA GLN A 130 17.35 5.59 -5.37
C GLN A 130 18.15 4.37 -5.82
N ASN A 131 17.43 3.35 -6.33
CA ASN A 131 18.07 2.21 -6.96
C ASN A 131 18.95 2.67 -8.13
N GLY A 132 20.18 2.19 -8.16
CA GLY A 132 21.16 2.57 -9.19
C GLY A 132 22.04 3.78 -8.85
N ASP A 133 21.76 4.48 -7.75
CA ASP A 133 22.59 5.59 -7.29
C ASP A 133 24.02 5.15 -6.93
N SER A 134 24.93 6.12 -6.92
CA SER A 134 26.27 5.94 -6.37
C SER A 134 26.39 6.68 -5.04
N VAL A 135 26.99 6.02 -4.07
CA VAL A 135 27.20 6.56 -2.73
C VAL A 135 28.65 6.42 -2.30
N VAL A 136 29.07 7.27 -1.38
CA VAL A 136 30.40 7.26 -0.80
C VAL A 136 30.32 6.94 0.68
N LEU A 137 31.17 6.05 1.14
CA LEU A 137 31.29 5.74 2.57
C LEU A 137 31.90 6.92 3.32
N ILE A 138 31.21 7.40 4.35
CA ILE A 138 31.70 8.46 5.26
C ILE A 138 32.34 7.90 6.53
N LYS A 139 32.39 6.58 6.65
CA LYS A 139 33.02 5.85 7.74
C LYS A 139 33.62 4.53 7.21
N THR A 140 34.73 4.11 7.78
CA THR A 140 35.29 2.77 7.53
C THR A 140 34.41 1.72 8.19
N LEU A 141 33.98 0.71 7.43
CA LEU A 141 33.11 -0.37 7.89
C LEU A 141 33.82 -1.72 7.74
N ASP A 142 33.85 -2.49 8.83
CA ASP A 142 34.29 -3.87 8.79
C ASP A 142 33.08 -4.78 8.62
N VAL A 143 33.06 -5.55 7.55
CA VAL A 143 31.97 -6.48 7.26
C VAL A 143 32.15 -7.74 8.08
N LYS A 144 31.27 -7.95 9.06
CA LYS A 144 31.28 -9.17 9.89
C LYS A 144 31.12 -10.42 9.02
N GLY A 145 32.01 -11.35 9.17
CA GLY A 145 31.97 -12.63 8.44
C GLY A 145 32.67 -12.62 7.08
N SER A 146 33.30 -11.53 6.68
CA SER A 146 34.18 -11.44 5.52
C SER A 146 35.48 -10.73 5.88
N SER A 147 36.50 -10.95 5.07
CA SER A 147 37.83 -10.26 5.21
C SER A 147 37.79 -8.86 4.55
N ILE A 148 36.60 -8.36 4.17
CA ILE A 148 36.45 -7.08 3.48
C ILE A 148 36.26 -5.97 4.52
N SER A 149 37.13 -4.96 4.42
CA SER A 149 37.00 -3.69 5.10
C SER A 149 36.72 -2.59 4.08
N ALA A 150 35.51 -2.05 4.11
CA ALA A 150 35.13 -0.94 3.26
C ALA A 150 35.66 0.36 3.89
N LYS A 151 36.67 0.96 3.29
CA LYS A 151 37.32 2.16 3.81
C LYS A 151 36.49 3.43 3.59
N LEU A 152 36.69 4.39 4.46
CA LEU A 152 36.21 5.77 4.28
C LEU A 152 36.57 6.24 2.86
N GLY A 153 35.60 6.83 2.15
CA GLY A 153 35.77 7.33 0.78
C GLY A 153 35.56 6.28 -0.31
N THR A 154 35.27 5.02 0.04
CA THR A 154 34.91 4.00 -0.95
C THR A 154 33.62 4.36 -1.65
N VAL A 155 33.64 4.36 -2.98
CA VAL A 155 32.46 4.60 -3.82
C VAL A 155 31.74 3.28 -4.07
N VAL A 156 30.47 3.20 -3.69
CA VAL A 156 29.61 2.07 -3.98
C VAL A 156 28.63 2.51 -5.07
N ARG A 157 28.68 1.82 -6.21
CA ARG A 157 27.88 2.14 -7.39
C ARG A 157 26.74 1.15 -7.54
N ASN A 158 25.68 1.63 -8.22
CA ASN A 158 24.52 0.80 -8.53
C ASN A 158 23.93 0.13 -7.29
N ILE A 159 23.64 0.93 -6.26
CA ILE A 159 23.04 0.45 -5.01
C ILE A 159 21.63 -0.06 -5.24
N ARG A 160 21.19 -0.98 -4.39
CA ARG A 160 19.80 -1.41 -4.27
C ARG A 160 19.26 -1.02 -2.91
N LEU A 161 18.06 -0.48 -2.89
CA LEU A 161 17.36 -0.18 -1.66
C LEU A 161 16.77 -1.48 -1.09
N VAL A 162 16.87 -1.66 0.23
CA VAL A 162 16.20 -2.77 0.91
C VAL A 162 14.75 -2.34 1.17
N GLU A 163 13.80 -2.99 0.50
CA GLU A 163 12.38 -2.58 0.51
C GLU A 163 11.76 -2.58 1.91
N ASP A 164 12.18 -3.51 2.76
CA ASP A 164 11.65 -3.67 4.12
C ASP A 164 12.38 -2.84 5.18
N ASN A 165 13.46 -2.13 4.83
CA ASN A 165 14.26 -1.40 5.81
C ASN A 165 14.85 -0.10 5.25
N PRO A 166 14.30 1.08 5.65
CA PRO A 166 14.74 2.39 5.16
C PRO A 166 16.17 2.76 5.53
N GLU A 167 16.74 2.07 6.50
CA GLU A 167 18.09 2.34 7.00
C GLU A 167 19.17 1.47 6.34
N GLN A 168 18.80 0.61 5.39
CA GLN A 168 19.71 -0.33 4.75
C GLN A 168 19.65 -0.25 3.22
N ILE A 169 20.83 -0.38 2.62
CA ILE A 169 20.99 -0.58 1.19
C ILE A 169 21.90 -1.77 0.92
N GLU A 170 21.78 -2.34 -0.26
CA GLU A 170 22.71 -3.32 -0.77
C GLU A 170 23.65 -2.68 -1.81
N GLY A 171 24.92 -2.98 -1.72
CA GLY A 171 25.91 -2.49 -2.67
C GLY A 171 27.08 -3.46 -2.82
N ARG A 172 27.78 -3.37 -3.94
CA ARG A 172 28.99 -4.17 -4.18
C ARG A 172 30.23 -3.40 -3.81
N VAL A 173 31.01 -3.97 -2.92
CA VAL A 173 32.35 -3.51 -2.55
C VAL A 173 33.33 -4.65 -2.85
N GLU A 174 34.39 -4.35 -3.61
CA GLU A 174 35.41 -5.34 -4.02
C GLU A 174 34.81 -6.62 -4.67
N GLY A 175 33.67 -6.46 -5.37
CA GLY A 175 33.00 -7.58 -6.06
C GLY A 175 32.02 -8.38 -5.19
N GLN A 176 31.95 -8.13 -3.90
CA GLN A 176 31.00 -8.76 -2.99
C GLN A 176 29.81 -7.87 -2.69
N LEU A 177 28.61 -8.47 -2.67
CA LEU A 177 27.40 -7.80 -2.26
C LEU A 177 27.35 -7.72 -0.74
N ILE A 178 27.22 -6.51 -0.20
CA ILE A 178 27.13 -6.26 1.24
C ILE A 178 25.94 -5.37 1.54
N VAL A 179 25.39 -5.47 2.75
CA VAL A 179 24.36 -4.57 3.27
C VAL A 179 25.03 -3.46 4.07
N ILE A 180 24.71 -2.22 3.75
CA ILE A 180 25.31 -1.03 4.35
C ILE A 180 24.19 -0.17 4.95
N LEU A 181 24.43 0.36 6.17
CA LEU A 181 23.51 1.29 6.78
C LEU A 181 23.61 2.68 6.12
N THR A 182 22.47 3.26 5.78
CA THR A 182 22.36 4.55 5.08
C THR A 182 23.02 5.70 5.85
N LYS A 183 23.03 5.64 7.18
CA LYS A 183 23.70 6.62 8.05
C LYS A 183 25.21 6.73 7.86
N TYR A 184 25.83 5.77 7.18
CA TYR A 184 27.26 5.76 6.87
C TYR A 184 27.57 6.11 5.42
N LEU A 185 26.58 6.57 4.71
CA LEU A 185 26.64 6.86 3.28
C LEU A 185 26.37 8.34 3.00
N ARG A 186 26.98 8.83 1.92
CA ARG A 186 26.68 10.10 1.28
C ARG A 186 26.38 9.87 -0.19
N LYS A 187 25.26 10.40 -0.66
CA LYS A 187 24.94 10.38 -2.10
C LYS A 187 26.04 11.12 -2.86
N GLN A 188 26.55 10.49 -3.93
CA GLN A 188 27.45 11.14 -4.85
C GLN A 188 26.61 11.88 -5.89
N GLY A 189 26.69 13.21 -5.88
CA GLY A 189 26.04 14.08 -6.85
C GLY A 189 26.78 14.09 -8.17
#